data_c53a5d9a95bf708fc1dcf945176d2812
#
_entry.id   c53a5d9a95bf708fc1dcf945176d2812
#
_cell.length_a   1.000
_cell.length_b   1.000
_cell.length_c   1.000
_cell.angle_alpha   90.00
_cell.angle_beta   90.00
_cell.angle_gamma   90.00
#
_symmetry.space_group_name_H-M   'P 1'
#
loop_
_entity.id
_entity.type
_entity.pdbx_description
1 polymer ?
#
loop_
_entity_poly.entity_id
_entity_poly.type
_entity_poly.pdbx_seq_one_letter_code
_entity_poly.pdbx_strand_id
1 'polypeptide(L)'
;VTVLVVSGTGTSVGKTTVTAALAALNPTCAVVKPVQTGIPAPAAPAAEDEPDISVVTRLSGVTDTHELVRYPDPLSPEAAARVSGSKPPDLSAAAAYIRALPNDLVLVEGAGGLLVRYDPAGSTLADLAAMLDAPVLLVVAPGLGTLNHTALTLEALRARGLACAGIVIGSCPTSPGLAERENLTDLRTLADGPLAGILPSGAGALPREQFLQAAASWISPAFGGTFPG
;
A
#
# COMPACT_ATOMS: atom_id res chain seq x y z
N VAL A 1 -9.92 -11.86 12.79
CA VAL A 1 -8.87 -11.02 12.18
C VAL A 1 -9.42 -10.37 10.92
N THR A 2 -9.45 -9.05 10.85
CA THR A 2 -9.78 -8.33 9.61
C THR A 2 -8.47 -8.05 8.86
N VAL A 3 -8.40 -8.45 7.59
CA VAL A 3 -7.24 -8.17 6.73
C VAL A 3 -7.62 -7.10 5.72
N LEU A 4 -6.78 -6.08 5.54
CA LEU A 4 -6.90 -5.07 4.49
C LEU A 4 -5.63 -5.06 3.65
N VAL A 5 -5.76 -5.32 2.36
CA VAL A 5 -4.63 -5.28 1.42
C VAL A 5 -4.50 -3.86 0.87
N VAL A 6 -3.33 -3.25 1.03
CA VAL A 6 -2.99 -1.93 0.46
C VAL A 6 -2.23 -2.14 -0.83
N SER A 7 -2.90 -1.92 -1.96
CA SER A 7 -2.32 -1.97 -3.30
C SER A 7 -2.15 -0.58 -3.89
N GLY A 8 -1.42 -0.48 -4.98
CA GLY A 8 -1.33 0.75 -5.75
C GLY A 8 -1.58 0.54 -7.23
N THR A 9 -1.84 1.62 -7.95
CA THR A 9 -1.83 1.60 -9.43
C THR A 9 -0.41 1.49 -10.01
N GLY A 10 0.62 1.60 -9.16
CA GLY A 10 2.02 1.49 -9.53
C GLY A 10 2.96 1.66 -8.35
N THR A 11 4.24 1.86 -8.66
CA THR A 11 5.27 2.19 -7.69
C THR A 11 5.23 3.70 -7.38
N SER A 12 5.68 4.10 -6.19
CA SER A 12 5.78 5.51 -5.75
C SER A 12 4.47 6.31 -5.73
N VAL A 13 3.31 5.62 -5.68
CA VAL A 13 1.99 6.26 -5.55
C VAL A 13 1.64 6.64 -4.11
N GLY A 14 2.52 6.34 -3.13
CA GLY A 14 2.32 6.68 -1.71
C GLY A 14 1.75 5.56 -0.84
N LYS A 15 1.84 4.29 -1.26
CA LYS A 15 1.33 3.14 -0.48
C LYS A 15 1.81 3.16 0.96
N THR A 16 3.11 3.26 1.17
CA THR A 16 3.74 3.18 2.49
C THR A 16 3.26 4.30 3.43
N THR A 17 3.11 5.53 2.88
CA THR A 17 2.56 6.66 3.66
C THR A 17 1.08 6.45 4.00
N VAL A 18 0.28 5.88 3.08
CA VAL A 18 -1.12 5.51 3.35
C VAL A 18 -1.20 4.39 4.38
N THR A 19 -0.37 3.34 4.27
CA THR A 19 -0.28 2.26 5.26
C THR A 19 0.07 2.82 6.64
N ALA A 20 1.02 3.76 6.71
CA ALA A 20 1.38 4.43 7.96
C ALA A 20 0.22 5.27 8.54
N ALA A 21 -0.57 5.97 7.69
CA ALA A 21 -1.74 6.73 8.15
C ALA A 21 -2.83 5.81 8.71
N LEU A 22 -3.09 4.67 8.05
CA LEU A 22 -4.02 3.66 8.55
C LEU A 22 -3.54 3.04 9.88
N ALA A 23 -2.24 2.74 9.98
CA ALA A 23 -1.64 2.21 11.20
C ALA A 23 -1.69 3.23 12.35
N ALA A 24 -1.47 4.52 12.08
CA ALA A 24 -1.59 5.59 13.08
C ALA A 24 -3.01 5.69 13.68
N LEU A 25 -4.04 5.39 12.88
CA LEU A 25 -5.43 5.38 13.32
C LEU A 25 -5.84 4.06 14.01
N ASN A 26 -5.02 3.02 13.88
CA ASN A 26 -5.26 1.68 14.42
C ASN A 26 -4.00 1.14 15.11
N PRO A 27 -3.62 1.69 16.27
CA PRO A 27 -2.30 1.47 16.88
C PRO A 27 -2.04 0.03 17.35
N THR A 28 -3.07 -0.81 17.39
CA THR A 28 -2.97 -2.24 17.74
C THR A 28 -2.95 -3.16 16.51
N CYS A 29 -2.93 -2.59 15.30
CA CYS A 29 -2.83 -3.37 14.07
C CYS A 29 -1.44 -3.99 13.90
N ALA A 30 -1.37 -5.09 13.14
CA ALA A 30 -0.11 -5.55 12.55
C ALA A 30 0.03 -5.00 11.12
N VAL A 31 1.27 -4.75 10.70
CA VAL A 31 1.58 -4.36 9.32
C VAL A 31 2.50 -5.39 8.70
N VAL A 32 2.10 -5.97 7.59
CA VAL A 32 2.86 -6.99 6.88
C VAL A 32 3.28 -6.47 5.51
N LYS A 33 4.58 -6.54 5.23
CA LYS A 33 5.16 -6.36 3.90
C LYS A 33 5.59 -7.73 3.39
N PRO A 34 4.81 -8.40 2.53
CA PRO A 34 5.15 -9.73 2.04
C PRO A 34 6.48 -9.78 1.29
N VAL A 35 6.78 -8.72 0.53
CA VAL A 35 8.05 -8.59 -0.19
C VAL A 35 8.51 -7.14 -0.19
N GLN A 36 9.73 -6.92 0.25
CA GLN A 36 10.49 -5.68 0.09
C GLN A 36 11.50 -5.85 -1.04
N THR A 37 11.56 -4.90 -1.98
CA THR A 37 12.58 -4.84 -3.05
C THR A 37 13.31 -3.50 -3.02
N GLY A 38 14.52 -3.46 -3.57
CA GLY A 38 15.32 -2.24 -3.68
C GLY A 38 16.08 -1.85 -2.43
N ILE A 39 16.04 -2.67 -1.38
CA ILE A 39 16.75 -2.40 -0.13
C ILE A 39 17.83 -3.44 0.08
N PRO A 40 19.12 -3.08 0.05
CA PRO A 40 20.20 -4.01 0.35
C PRO A 40 20.12 -4.54 1.78
N ALA A 41 20.77 -5.67 2.05
CA ALA A 41 20.85 -6.23 3.40
C ALA A 41 21.46 -5.21 4.40
N PRO A 42 21.14 -5.30 5.69
CA PRO A 42 21.49 -4.28 6.70
C PRO A 42 22.96 -3.92 6.85
N ALA A 43 23.86 -4.68 6.21
CA ALA A 43 25.30 -4.44 6.25
C ALA A 43 25.79 -3.26 5.39
N ALA A 44 24.92 -2.58 4.62
CA ALA A 44 25.27 -1.39 3.85
C ALA A 44 24.76 -0.13 4.59
N PRO A 45 25.62 0.62 5.29
CA PRO A 45 25.20 1.77 6.13
C PRO A 45 24.81 3.03 5.33
N ALA A 46 24.68 2.95 4.02
CA ALA A 46 24.37 4.05 3.12
C ALA A 46 23.16 3.78 2.20
N ALA A 47 22.15 3.04 2.66
CA ALA A 47 20.91 2.97 1.91
C ALA A 47 20.21 4.33 2.01
N GLU A 48 20.11 5.04 0.87
CA GLU A 48 19.31 6.27 0.75
C GLU A 48 17.82 5.97 0.95
N ASP A 49 17.43 4.68 0.85
CA ASP A 49 16.05 4.23 0.97
C ASP A 49 15.81 3.44 2.28
N GLU A 50 14.82 3.89 3.02
CA GLU A 50 14.33 3.25 4.24
C GLU A 50 13.35 2.12 3.87
N PRO A 51 13.43 0.90 4.51
CA PRO A 51 12.43 -0.14 4.30
C PRO A 51 11.01 0.34 4.62
N ASP A 52 10.01 -0.10 3.84
CA ASP A 52 8.63 0.35 3.99
C ASP A 52 8.09 0.16 5.41
N ILE A 53 8.39 -0.98 6.06
CA ILE A 53 7.98 -1.22 7.46
C ILE A 53 8.66 -0.26 8.45
N SER A 54 9.89 0.18 8.17
CA SER A 54 10.58 1.18 9.01
C SER A 54 9.93 2.55 8.87
N VAL A 55 9.57 2.94 7.65
CA VAL A 55 8.78 4.17 7.40
C VAL A 55 7.46 4.13 8.16
N VAL A 56 6.73 3.00 8.08
CA VAL A 56 5.47 2.83 8.83
C VAL A 56 5.70 2.98 10.33
N THR A 57 6.70 2.30 10.90
CA THR A 57 7.04 2.40 12.33
C THR A 57 7.44 3.82 12.72
N ARG A 58 8.25 4.49 11.90
CA ARG A 58 8.70 5.86 12.14
C ARG A 58 7.53 6.84 12.19
N LEU A 59 6.60 6.73 11.26
CA LEU A 59 5.49 7.67 11.13
C LEU A 59 4.33 7.36 12.08
N SER A 60 3.89 6.10 12.18
CA SER A 60 2.72 5.70 12.97
C SER A 60 3.03 5.40 14.43
N GLY A 61 4.25 4.96 14.75
CA GLY A 61 4.61 4.43 16.06
C GLY A 61 4.26 2.96 16.26
N VAL A 62 3.56 2.31 15.33
CA VAL A 62 3.26 0.88 15.36
C VAL A 62 4.55 0.09 15.18
N THR A 63 4.81 -0.85 16.10
CA THR A 63 6.02 -1.69 16.10
C THR A 63 5.74 -3.14 15.72
N ASP A 64 4.48 -3.54 15.65
CA ASP A 64 4.07 -4.87 15.18
C ASP A 64 4.10 -4.90 13.65
N THR A 65 5.31 -4.99 13.11
CA THR A 65 5.59 -4.90 11.68
C THR A 65 6.41 -6.10 11.23
N HIS A 66 6.05 -6.69 10.08
CA HIS A 66 6.61 -7.93 9.57
C HIS A 66 7.01 -7.77 8.11
N GLU A 67 8.27 -7.98 7.81
CA GLU A 67 8.78 -8.10 6.45
C GLU A 67 9.14 -9.57 6.19
N LEU A 68 8.46 -10.22 5.25
CA LEU A 68 8.62 -11.67 5.09
C LEU A 68 9.79 -12.04 4.19
N VAL A 69 10.00 -11.28 3.11
CA VAL A 69 11.12 -11.50 2.17
C VAL A 69 11.68 -10.16 1.73
N ARG A 70 13.01 -10.10 1.58
CA ARG A 70 13.72 -8.92 1.07
C ARG A 70 14.64 -9.27 -0.07
N TYR A 71 14.65 -8.42 -1.12
CA TYR A 71 15.59 -8.49 -2.22
C TYR A 71 16.32 -7.14 -2.39
N PRO A 72 17.63 -7.18 -2.73
CA PRO A 72 18.44 -5.96 -2.82
C PRO A 72 18.10 -5.07 -4.02
N ASP A 73 17.63 -5.67 -5.13
CA ASP A 73 17.46 -4.97 -6.38
C ASP A 73 16.08 -4.28 -6.47
N PRO A 74 15.98 -3.02 -7.00
CA PRO A 74 14.74 -2.27 -7.15
C PRO A 74 13.93 -2.73 -8.39
N LEU A 75 13.53 -3.99 -8.35
CA LEU A 75 12.80 -4.68 -9.42
C LEU A 75 11.45 -5.20 -8.89
N SER A 76 10.64 -5.76 -9.80
CA SER A 76 9.47 -6.54 -9.36
C SER A 76 9.92 -7.75 -8.53
N PRO A 77 9.10 -8.26 -7.59
CA PRO A 77 9.48 -9.38 -6.72
C PRO A 77 10.05 -10.59 -7.48
N GLU A 78 9.39 -11.05 -8.56
CA GLU A 78 9.88 -12.14 -9.39
C GLU A 78 11.26 -11.83 -10.01
N ALA A 79 11.40 -10.62 -10.59
CA ALA A 79 12.66 -10.22 -11.22
C ALA A 79 13.78 -10.06 -10.20
N ALA A 80 13.50 -9.48 -9.04
CA ALA A 80 14.47 -9.31 -7.96
C ALA A 80 14.95 -10.66 -7.40
N ALA A 81 14.04 -11.60 -7.19
CA ALA A 81 14.39 -12.97 -6.79
C ALA A 81 15.28 -13.65 -7.84
N ARG A 82 14.93 -13.54 -9.12
CA ARG A 82 15.67 -14.14 -10.22
C ARG A 82 17.08 -13.53 -10.37
N VAL A 83 17.20 -12.20 -10.28
CA VAL A 83 18.49 -11.50 -10.42
C VAL A 83 19.40 -11.79 -9.23
N SER A 84 18.88 -11.81 -8.02
CA SER A 84 19.64 -12.13 -6.81
C SER A 84 19.95 -13.62 -6.64
N GLY A 85 19.41 -14.50 -7.50
CA GLY A 85 19.53 -15.95 -7.34
C GLY A 85 18.81 -16.51 -6.10
N SER A 86 17.90 -15.74 -5.54
CA SER A 86 17.15 -16.09 -4.34
C SER A 86 15.86 -16.85 -4.67
N LYS A 87 15.32 -17.55 -3.68
CA LYS A 87 13.99 -18.15 -3.79
C LYS A 87 12.93 -17.08 -4.04
N PRO A 88 11.97 -17.30 -4.96
CA PRO A 88 10.81 -16.44 -5.07
C PRO A 88 9.95 -16.49 -3.79
N PRO A 89 9.15 -15.47 -3.50
CA PRO A 89 8.27 -15.48 -2.33
C PRO A 89 7.19 -16.56 -2.47
N ASP A 90 6.86 -17.20 -1.36
CA ASP A 90 5.76 -18.17 -1.26
C ASP A 90 4.52 -17.46 -0.71
N LEU A 91 3.56 -17.12 -1.59
CA LEU A 91 2.34 -16.43 -1.20
C LEU A 91 1.41 -17.29 -0.35
N SER A 92 1.45 -18.60 -0.46
CA SER A 92 0.67 -19.50 0.39
C SER A 92 1.19 -19.48 1.83
N ALA A 93 2.52 -19.53 1.99
CA ALA A 93 3.15 -19.38 3.30
C ALA A 93 2.90 -17.98 3.88
N ALA A 94 2.96 -16.93 3.05
CA ALA A 94 2.62 -15.57 3.47
C ALA A 94 1.17 -15.46 3.94
N ALA A 95 0.21 -16.04 3.21
CA ALA A 95 -1.20 -16.05 3.60
C ALA A 95 -1.42 -16.81 4.92
N ALA A 96 -0.76 -17.95 5.10
CA ALA A 96 -0.83 -18.71 6.36
C ALA A 96 -0.27 -17.92 7.54
N TYR A 97 0.86 -17.24 7.33
CA TYR A 97 1.48 -16.37 8.34
C TYR A 97 0.54 -15.22 8.75
N ILE A 98 -0.02 -14.49 7.77
CA ILE A 98 -0.91 -13.36 8.00
C ILE A 98 -2.16 -13.79 8.80
N ARG A 99 -2.76 -14.95 8.44
CA ARG A 99 -3.93 -15.47 9.16
C ARG A 99 -3.65 -15.89 10.61
N ALA A 100 -2.40 -16.23 10.92
CA ALA A 100 -1.98 -16.65 12.26
C ALA A 100 -1.70 -15.47 13.20
N LEU A 101 -1.65 -14.23 12.70
CA LEU A 101 -1.45 -13.04 13.53
C LEU A 101 -2.65 -12.82 14.45
N PRO A 102 -2.44 -12.48 15.72
CA PRO A 102 -3.52 -12.35 16.71
C PRO A 102 -4.26 -11.01 16.65
N ASN A 103 -3.84 -10.09 15.78
CA ASN A 103 -4.35 -8.72 15.73
C ASN A 103 -5.77 -8.67 15.13
N ASP A 104 -6.61 -7.79 15.64
CA ASP A 104 -7.95 -7.55 15.08
C ASP A 104 -7.90 -7.02 13.66
N LEU A 105 -6.87 -6.21 13.34
CA LEU A 105 -6.59 -5.67 12.02
C LEU A 105 -5.17 -6.00 11.57
N VAL A 106 -5.04 -6.53 10.36
CA VAL A 106 -3.75 -6.70 9.66
C VAL A 106 -3.76 -5.92 8.36
N LEU A 107 -2.82 -4.98 8.22
CA LEU A 107 -2.58 -4.24 7.00
C LEU A 107 -1.51 -4.95 6.18
N VAL A 108 -1.81 -5.32 4.94
CA VAL A 108 -0.87 -6.03 4.05
C VAL A 108 -0.47 -5.11 2.90
N GLU A 109 0.75 -4.60 2.93
CA GLU A 109 1.24 -3.69 1.89
C GLU A 109 1.92 -4.43 0.73
N GLY A 110 1.39 -4.26 -0.48
CA GLY A 110 1.96 -4.84 -1.70
C GLY A 110 3.22 -4.13 -2.21
N ALA A 111 3.96 -4.82 -3.07
CA ALA A 111 5.08 -4.27 -3.84
C ALA A 111 4.63 -3.91 -5.27
N GLY A 112 4.77 -2.64 -5.66
CA GLY A 112 4.31 -2.16 -6.97
C GLY A 112 2.79 -2.10 -7.13
N GLY A 113 2.29 -2.47 -8.31
CA GLY A 113 0.86 -2.51 -8.62
C GLY A 113 0.21 -3.87 -8.33
N LEU A 114 -1.13 -3.92 -8.45
CA LEU A 114 -1.95 -5.10 -8.11
C LEU A 114 -1.51 -6.40 -8.81
N LEU A 115 -1.12 -6.32 -10.10
CA LEU A 115 -0.80 -7.47 -10.95
C LEU A 115 0.71 -7.65 -11.19
N VAL A 116 1.56 -7.00 -10.39
CA VAL A 116 2.99 -7.25 -10.43
C VAL A 116 3.24 -8.70 -10.00
N ARG A 117 4.06 -9.43 -10.78
CA ARG A 117 4.36 -10.83 -10.53
C ARG A 117 5.30 -10.98 -9.34
N TYR A 118 4.97 -11.92 -8.47
CA TYR A 118 5.75 -12.28 -7.28
C TYR A 118 6.63 -13.51 -7.53
N ASP A 119 6.19 -14.41 -8.41
CA ASP A 119 6.86 -15.65 -8.70
C ASP A 119 6.77 -16.05 -10.20
N PRO A 120 7.53 -17.07 -10.65
CA PRO A 120 7.48 -17.56 -12.03
C PRO A 120 6.15 -18.16 -12.45
N ALA A 121 5.29 -18.59 -11.52
CA ALA A 121 3.95 -19.08 -11.81
C ALA A 121 2.99 -17.93 -12.17
N GLY A 122 3.42 -16.68 -11.92
CA GLY A 122 2.65 -15.49 -12.21
C GLY A 122 1.72 -15.05 -11.09
N SER A 123 1.92 -15.57 -9.88
CA SER A 123 1.17 -15.13 -8.70
C SER A 123 1.40 -13.64 -8.41
N THR A 124 0.36 -12.95 -7.97
CA THR A 124 0.31 -11.49 -7.79
C THR A 124 -0.23 -11.13 -6.41
N LEU A 125 -0.23 -9.84 -6.09
CA LEU A 125 -0.89 -9.35 -4.87
C LEU A 125 -2.41 -9.64 -4.88
N ALA A 126 -3.04 -9.66 -6.06
CA ALA A 126 -4.45 -10.02 -6.18
C ALA A 126 -4.71 -11.48 -5.75
N ASP A 127 -3.79 -12.39 -6.06
CA ASP A 127 -3.90 -13.80 -5.61
C ASP A 127 -3.73 -13.91 -4.10
N LEU A 128 -2.80 -13.14 -3.50
CA LEU A 128 -2.68 -13.07 -2.04
C LEU A 128 -3.95 -12.51 -1.38
N ALA A 129 -4.54 -11.44 -1.94
CA ALA A 129 -5.80 -10.88 -1.46
C ALA A 129 -6.94 -11.90 -1.52
N ALA A 130 -7.03 -12.65 -2.63
CA ALA A 130 -8.01 -13.74 -2.78
C ALA A 130 -7.79 -14.87 -1.76
N MET A 131 -6.54 -15.31 -1.56
CA MET A 131 -6.21 -16.29 -0.52
C MET A 131 -6.66 -15.82 0.86
N LEU A 132 -6.53 -14.55 1.17
CA LEU A 132 -6.88 -13.95 2.46
C LEU A 132 -8.36 -13.61 2.61
N ASP A 133 -9.15 -13.72 1.54
CA ASP A 133 -10.53 -13.20 1.45
C ASP A 133 -10.59 -11.72 1.89
N ALA A 134 -9.61 -10.94 1.46
CA ALA A 134 -9.38 -9.59 1.92
C ALA A 134 -9.74 -8.55 0.87
N PRO A 135 -10.45 -7.47 1.24
CA PRO A 135 -10.67 -6.33 0.35
C PRO A 135 -9.37 -5.58 0.09
N VAL A 136 -9.32 -4.87 -1.03
CA VAL A 136 -8.16 -4.09 -1.47
C VAL A 136 -8.44 -2.61 -1.38
N LEU A 137 -7.66 -1.87 -0.61
CA LEU A 137 -7.58 -0.42 -0.65
C LEU A 137 -6.62 -0.01 -1.77
N LEU A 138 -7.09 0.79 -2.72
CA LEU A 138 -6.32 1.18 -3.89
C LEU A 138 -5.70 2.56 -3.72
N VAL A 139 -4.39 2.63 -3.70
CA VAL A 139 -3.63 3.90 -3.65
C VAL A 139 -3.29 4.34 -5.07
N VAL A 140 -3.62 5.58 -5.39
CA VAL A 140 -3.47 6.17 -6.73
C VAL A 140 -2.67 7.46 -6.70
N ALA A 141 -2.04 7.80 -7.84
CA ALA A 141 -1.45 9.11 -8.05
C ALA A 141 -2.52 10.14 -8.46
N PRO A 142 -2.33 11.45 -8.22
CA PRO A 142 -3.29 12.49 -8.64
C PRO A 142 -3.15 12.91 -10.11
N GLY A 143 -1.99 12.70 -10.73
CA GLY A 143 -1.60 13.29 -12.02
C GLY A 143 -2.14 12.56 -13.25
N LEU A 144 -1.71 13.03 -14.43
CA LEU A 144 -2.11 12.45 -15.72
C LEU A 144 -1.83 10.95 -15.80
N GLY A 145 -2.74 10.20 -16.42
CA GLY A 145 -2.69 8.73 -16.54
C GLY A 145 -3.38 8.01 -15.40
N THR A 146 -3.66 8.68 -14.27
CA THR A 146 -4.27 8.01 -13.10
C THR A 146 -5.62 7.39 -13.40
N LEU A 147 -6.47 8.05 -14.18
CA LEU A 147 -7.82 7.55 -14.50
C LEU A 147 -7.75 6.21 -15.24
N ASN A 148 -6.85 6.11 -16.24
CA ASN A 148 -6.65 4.87 -16.97
C ASN A 148 -6.10 3.76 -16.05
N HIS A 149 -5.05 4.05 -15.28
CA HIS A 149 -4.45 3.05 -14.38
C HIS A 149 -5.43 2.60 -13.29
N THR A 150 -6.23 3.52 -12.76
CA THR A 150 -7.26 3.24 -11.76
C THR A 150 -8.37 2.37 -12.37
N ALA A 151 -8.90 2.74 -13.53
CA ALA A 151 -9.94 1.97 -14.20
C ALA A 151 -9.49 0.53 -14.51
N LEU A 152 -8.28 0.35 -15.08
CA LEU A 152 -7.70 -0.97 -15.35
C LEU A 152 -7.52 -1.79 -14.06
N THR A 153 -7.09 -1.16 -12.95
CA THR A 153 -6.91 -1.86 -11.68
C THR A 153 -8.26 -2.28 -11.09
N LEU A 154 -9.28 -1.40 -11.15
CA LEU A 154 -10.64 -1.74 -10.70
C LEU A 154 -11.27 -2.86 -11.53
N GLU A 155 -11.04 -2.85 -12.86
CA GLU A 155 -11.48 -3.93 -13.74
C GLU A 155 -10.79 -5.25 -13.35
N ALA A 156 -9.49 -5.22 -13.08
CA ALA A 156 -8.74 -6.39 -12.63
C ALA A 156 -9.24 -6.95 -11.30
N LEU A 157 -9.62 -6.09 -10.34
CA LEU A 157 -10.25 -6.49 -9.08
C LEU A 157 -11.61 -7.16 -9.32
N ARG A 158 -12.49 -6.51 -10.10
CA ARG A 158 -13.82 -7.04 -10.43
C ARG A 158 -13.74 -8.41 -11.13
N ALA A 159 -12.84 -8.53 -12.11
CA ALA A 159 -12.65 -9.79 -12.85
C ALA A 159 -12.21 -10.96 -11.96
N ARG A 160 -11.63 -10.67 -10.79
CA ARG A 160 -11.19 -11.66 -9.80
C ARG A 160 -12.14 -11.81 -8.61
N GLY A 161 -13.28 -11.12 -8.62
CA GLY A 161 -14.23 -11.13 -7.51
C GLY A 161 -13.70 -10.47 -6.23
N LEU A 162 -12.67 -9.60 -6.34
CA LEU A 162 -12.09 -8.90 -5.21
C LEU A 162 -12.81 -7.57 -4.96
N ALA A 163 -13.15 -7.31 -3.71
CA ALA A 163 -13.75 -6.05 -3.32
C ALA A 163 -12.71 -4.93 -3.28
N CYS A 164 -13.03 -3.78 -3.88
CA CYS A 164 -12.29 -2.54 -3.65
C CYS A 164 -12.85 -1.89 -2.38
N ALA A 165 -12.01 -1.76 -1.34
CA ALA A 165 -12.40 -1.12 -0.08
C ALA A 165 -12.50 0.41 -0.19
N GLY A 166 -11.90 1.00 -1.22
CA GLY A 166 -11.89 2.43 -1.50
C GLY A 166 -10.66 2.85 -2.28
N ILE A 167 -10.66 4.11 -2.70
CA ILE A 167 -9.55 4.74 -3.42
C ILE A 167 -8.96 5.85 -2.55
N VAL A 168 -7.63 5.84 -2.38
CA VAL A 168 -6.87 6.87 -1.68
C VAL A 168 -5.85 7.53 -2.62
N ILE A 169 -5.82 8.85 -2.67
CA ILE A 169 -4.72 9.57 -3.33
C ILE A 169 -3.54 9.64 -2.36
N GLY A 170 -2.46 8.93 -2.68
CA GLY A 170 -1.34 8.75 -1.74
C GLY A 170 -0.38 9.92 -1.63
N SER A 171 -0.38 10.85 -2.59
CA SER A 171 0.49 12.05 -2.57
C SER A 171 -0.09 13.14 -3.45
N CYS A 172 -0.92 14.01 -2.89
CA CYS A 172 -1.54 15.13 -3.60
C CYS A 172 -0.72 16.41 -3.38
N PRO A 173 -0.34 17.15 -4.42
CA PRO A 173 0.32 18.43 -4.27
C PRO A 173 -0.52 19.42 -3.46
N THR A 174 0.11 20.26 -2.63
CA THR A 174 -0.58 21.34 -1.88
C THR A 174 -1.19 22.40 -2.80
N SER A 175 -0.65 22.52 -4.00
CA SER A 175 -1.17 23.38 -5.07
C SER A 175 -1.37 22.53 -6.32
N PRO A 176 -2.48 21.77 -6.41
CA PRO A 176 -2.74 20.88 -7.53
C PRO A 176 -2.93 21.68 -8.83
N GLY A 177 -2.31 21.20 -9.92
CA GLY A 177 -2.48 21.72 -11.26
C GLY A 177 -3.87 21.39 -11.83
N LEU A 178 -4.12 21.76 -13.09
CA LEU A 178 -5.41 21.52 -13.73
C LEU A 178 -5.75 20.02 -13.76
N ALA A 179 -4.80 19.19 -14.20
CA ALA A 179 -5.01 17.75 -14.30
C ALA A 179 -5.32 17.10 -12.96
N GLU A 180 -4.60 17.47 -11.89
CA GLU A 180 -4.86 16.94 -10.56
C GLU A 180 -6.24 17.33 -10.05
N ARG A 181 -6.66 18.59 -10.24
CA ARG A 181 -8.00 19.05 -9.80
C ARG A 181 -9.14 18.31 -10.51
N GLU A 182 -9.04 18.17 -11.83
CA GLU A 182 -10.06 17.44 -12.61
C GLU A 182 -10.08 15.96 -12.23
N ASN A 183 -8.89 15.33 -12.09
CA ASN A 183 -8.78 13.94 -11.67
C ASN A 183 -9.39 13.67 -10.28
N LEU A 184 -9.37 14.64 -9.34
CA LEU A 184 -10.06 14.49 -8.06
C LEU A 184 -11.56 14.24 -8.22
N THR A 185 -12.18 14.91 -9.20
CA THR A 185 -13.60 14.73 -9.52
C THR A 185 -13.84 13.38 -10.21
N ASP A 186 -13.02 13.07 -11.22
CA ASP A 186 -13.18 11.85 -12.02
C ASP A 186 -12.87 10.58 -11.22
N LEU A 187 -11.92 10.63 -10.29
CA LEU A 187 -11.62 9.50 -9.39
C LEU A 187 -12.79 9.18 -8.45
N ARG A 188 -13.58 10.17 -8.01
CA ARG A 188 -14.83 9.91 -7.26
C ARG A 188 -15.85 9.15 -8.10
N THR A 189 -15.96 9.50 -9.39
CA THR A 189 -16.82 8.76 -10.32
C THR A 189 -16.36 7.32 -10.50
N LEU A 190 -15.05 7.09 -10.64
CA LEU A 190 -14.49 5.73 -10.73
C LEU A 190 -14.64 4.93 -9.44
N ALA A 191 -14.59 5.60 -8.28
CA ALA A 191 -14.78 4.99 -6.96
C ALA A 191 -16.24 4.59 -6.68
N ASP A 192 -17.20 5.07 -7.51
CA ASP A 192 -18.63 4.96 -7.26
C ASP A 192 -19.03 5.56 -5.89
N GLY A 193 -18.42 6.68 -5.53
CA GLY A 193 -18.63 7.35 -4.27
C GLY A 193 -17.47 8.26 -3.82
N PRO A 194 -17.46 8.67 -2.54
CA PRO A 194 -16.39 9.48 -2.00
C PRO A 194 -15.05 8.76 -1.98
N LEU A 195 -13.94 9.50 -2.09
CA LEU A 195 -12.61 8.94 -1.90
C LEU A 195 -12.41 8.49 -0.45
N ALA A 196 -11.68 7.40 -0.26
CA ALA A 196 -11.33 6.91 1.07
C ALA A 196 -10.23 7.74 1.75
N GLY A 197 -9.58 8.63 1.01
CA GLY A 197 -8.63 9.57 1.58
C GLY A 197 -7.81 10.32 0.54
N ILE A 198 -7.17 11.40 1.01
CA ILE A 198 -6.18 12.18 0.25
C ILE A 198 -5.04 12.58 1.19
N LEU A 199 -3.84 12.12 0.90
CA LEU A 199 -2.64 12.49 1.64
C LEU A 199 -1.91 13.62 0.90
N PRO A 200 -1.40 14.64 1.60
CA PRO A 200 -0.60 15.68 0.96
C PRO A 200 0.79 15.16 0.57
N SER A 201 1.35 15.69 -0.51
CA SER A 201 2.75 15.47 -0.86
C SER A 201 3.66 15.89 0.30
N GLY A 202 4.69 15.09 0.56
CA GLY A 202 5.59 15.31 1.69
C GLY A 202 5.12 14.75 3.02
N ALA A 203 3.92 14.17 3.12
CA ALA A 203 3.43 13.55 4.37
C ALA A 203 4.40 12.50 4.93
N GLY A 204 5.05 11.71 4.07
CA GLY A 204 6.03 10.70 4.48
C GLY A 204 7.32 11.24 5.11
N ALA A 205 7.60 12.54 4.96
CA ALA A 205 8.75 13.21 5.56
C ALA A 205 8.45 13.94 6.88
N LEU A 206 7.19 13.93 7.32
CA LEU A 206 6.80 14.61 8.55
C LEU A 206 7.42 13.95 9.79
N PRO A 207 7.72 14.75 10.83
CA PRO A 207 7.94 14.21 12.18
C PRO A 207 6.71 13.42 12.66
N ARG A 208 6.94 12.34 13.42
CA ARG A 208 5.86 11.46 13.91
C ARG A 208 4.70 12.21 14.55
N GLU A 209 4.98 13.15 15.44
CA GLU A 209 3.94 13.90 16.15
C GLU A 209 3.01 14.64 15.18
N GLN A 210 3.58 15.33 14.18
CA GLN A 210 2.81 16.05 13.17
C GLN A 210 2.03 15.08 12.27
N PHE A 211 2.62 13.93 11.94
CA PHE A 211 1.94 12.90 11.16
C PHE A 211 0.72 12.34 11.90
N LEU A 212 0.87 11.99 13.18
CA LEU A 212 -0.21 11.46 14.02
C LEU A 212 -1.35 12.46 14.19
N GLN A 213 -1.04 13.76 14.38
CA GLN A 213 -2.03 14.82 14.49
C GLN A 213 -2.85 15.01 13.20
N ALA A 214 -2.23 14.82 12.04
CA ALA A 214 -2.83 15.09 10.75
C ALA A 214 -3.51 13.86 10.13
N ALA A 215 -3.07 12.64 10.45
CA ALA A 215 -3.49 11.40 9.78
C ALA A 215 -5.02 11.22 9.71
N ALA A 216 -5.73 11.55 10.78
CA ALA A 216 -7.20 11.46 10.82
C ALA A 216 -7.87 12.33 9.76
N SER A 217 -7.33 13.50 9.47
CA SER A 217 -7.89 14.42 8.48
C SER A 217 -7.70 13.98 7.03
N TRP A 218 -6.83 13.02 6.79
CA TRP A 218 -6.52 12.51 5.44
C TRP A 218 -7.29 11.26 5.06
N ILE A 219 -7.82 10.53 6.03
CA ILE A 219 -8.45 9.22 5.86
C ILE A 219 -9.92 9.31 6.26
N SER A 220 -10.79 8.62 5.53
CA SER A 220 -12.24 8.64 5.75
C SER A 220 -12.65 7.92 7.04
N PRO A 221 -13.87 8.20 7.56
CA PRO A 221 -14.41 7.52 8.73
C PRO A 221 -14.50 6.00 8.61
N ALA A 222 -14.63 5.45 7.41
CA ALA A 222 -14.63 4.01 7.17
C ALA A 222 -13.33 3.31 7.63
N PHE A 223 -12.24 4.08 7.74
CA PHE A 223 -10.93 3.59 8.18
C PHE A 223 -10.43 4.30 9.46
N GLY A 224 -11.33 4.89 10.23
CA GLY A 224 -11.03 5.52 11.51
C GLY A 224 -10.62 6.98 11.46
N GLY A 225 -10.66 7.62 10.29
CA GLY A 225 -10.34 9.04 10.14
C GLY A 225 -11.55 9.97 10.16
N THR A 226 -11.37 11.18 9.63
CA THR A 226 -12.40 12.25 9.61
C THR A 226 -12.50 12.93 8.23
N PHE A 227 -11.77 12.46 7.23
CA PHE A 227 -11.83 13.00 5.87
C PHE A 227 -13.22 12.81 5.27
N PRO A 228 -13.90 13.87 4.78
CA PRO A 228 -15.30 13.78 4.37
C PRO A 228 -15.52 13.12 2.99
N GLY A 229 -14.46 12.95 2.18
CA GLY A 229 -14.53 12.37 0.83
C GLY A 229 -14.58 13.38 -0.32
#